data_ee045295dbe46316a97370200fdba7d5
#
_entry.id   ee045295dbe46316a97370200fdba7d5
#
_cell.length_a   1.000
_cell.length_b   1.000
_cell.length_c   1.000
_cell.angle_alpha   90.00
_cell.angle_beta   90.00
_cell.angle_gamma   90.00
#
_symmetry.space_group_name_H-M   'P 1'
#
loop_
_entity.id
_entity.type
_entity.pdbx_description
1 polymer ?
#
loop_
_entity_poly.entity_id
_entity_poly.type
_entity_poly.pdbx_seq_one_letter_code
_entity_poly.pdbx_strand_id
1 'polypeptide(L)'
;FQIMMENIHSETYSLLIDTYVKDEGEKTKLFQAIEIFPAIKKKAEWALKWIESDSFAERLIAFAAVEGIFFSGSFCSIFWLKKRGLMPGLTFSNELISRDEGVHCDFAVHLHNNHLVNKVPKERIEEILLDALQIEKEFITESLPVSLIGMNAKLMTQYLEFVTDRLLVELECEKKHNVTNPFDFMDMISLQGKTNFFEKRVSEYQKAGVLNKEKKETNFTTDADF
;
A
#
# COMPACT_ATOMS: atom_id res chain seq x y z
N PHE A 1 4.89 3.74 18.54
CA PHE A 1 5.77 3.36 17.41
C PHE A 1 5.03 3.56 16.08
N GLN A 2 3.83 2.99 15.89
CA GLN A 2 3.05 3.09 14.66
C GLN A 2 2.87 4.54 14.17
N ILE A 3 2.41 5.46 15.03
CA ILE A 3 2.26 6.90 14.71
C ILE A 3 3.56 7.51 14.16
N MET A 4 4.71 7.10 14.69
CA MET A 4 6.02 7.54 14.20
C MET A 4 6.28 7.02 12.79
N MET A 5 5.94 5.75 12.50
CA MET A 5 6.11 5.18 11.16
C MET A 5 5.20 5.86 10.13
N GLU A 6 3.95 6.18 10.49
CA GLU A 6 3.05 6.93 9.60
C GLU A 6 3.60 8.31 9.22
N ASN A 7 4.26 9.00 10.14
CA ASN A 7 4.93 10.26 9.82
C ASN A 7 6.08 10.06 8.82
N ILE A 8 6.86 8.97 8.96
CA ILE A 8 7.94 8.62 8.03
C ILE A 8 7.36 8.25 6.65
N HIS A 9 6.25 7.50 6.60
CA HIS A 9 5.57 7.16 5.35
C HIS A 9 5.06 8.41 4.64
N SER A 10 4.41 9.32 5.35
CA SER A 10 3.90 10.59 4.82
C SER A 10 5.02 11.47 4.24
N GLU A 11 6.14 11.61 4.97
CA GLU A 11 7.32 12.33 4.48
C GLU A 11 7.91 11.66 3.23
N THR A 12 8.01 10.33 3.23
CA THR A 12 8.52 9.55 2.09
C THR A 12 7.68 9.79 0.83
N TYR A 13 6.35 9.74 0.93
CA TYR A 13 5.47 10.00 -0.21
C TYR A 13 5.59 11.46 -0.70
N SER A 14 5.70 12.42 0.21
CA SER A 14 5.92 13.81 -0.16
C SER A 14 7.23 13.99 -0.95
N LEU A 15 8.32 13.38 -0.49
CA LEU A 15 9.62 13.39 -1.19
C LEU A 15 9.57 12.67 -2.54
N LEU A 16 8.81 11.58 -2.66
CA LEU A 16 8.61 10.89 -3.93
C LEU A 16 7.86 11.76 -4.94
N ILE A 17 6.80 12.45 -4.53
CA ILE A 17 6.07 13.41 -5.37
C ILE A 17 7.03 14.52 -5.84
N ASP A 18 7.78 15.14 -4.94
CA ASP A 18 8.75 16.17 -5.28
C ASP A 18 9.86 15.68 -6.23
N THR A 19 10.24 14.41 -6.10
CA THR A 19 11.29 13.81 -6.92
C THR A 19 10.80 13.49 -8.34
N TYR A 20 9.62 12.92 -8.47
CA TYR A 20 9.13 12.40 -9.75
C TYR A 20 8.24 13.38 -10.52
N VAL A 21 7.48 14.23 -9.84
CA VAL A 21 6.59 15.21 -10.46
C VAL A 21 7.31 16.55 -10.58
N LYS A 22 7.61 16.99 -11.80
CA LYS A 22 8.38 18.21 -12.05
C LYS A 22 7.49 19.42 -12.36
N ASP A 23 6.27 19.20 -12.80
CA ASP A 23 5.31 20.27 -13.03
C ASP A 23 4.69 20.71 -11.71
N GLU A 24 4.84 21.98 -11.34
CA GLU A 24 4.36 22.53 -10.08
C GLU A 24 2.83 22.54 -9.98
N GLY A 25 2.12 22.67 -11.12
CA GLY A 25 0.66 22.60 -11.17
C GLY A 25 0.15 21.19 -10.85
N GLU A 26 0.77 20.17 -11.46
CA GLU A 26 0.44 18.76 -11.17
C GLU A 26 0.82 18.38 -9.74
N LYS A 27 1.96 18.84 -9.24
CA LYS A 27 2.38 18.64 -7.84
C LYS A 27 1.36 19.21 -6.87
N THR A 28 0.92 20.44 -7.09
CA THR A 28 -0.11 21.09 -6.26
C THR A 28 -1.41 20.29 -6.24
N LYS A 29 -1.87 19.78 -7.39
CA LYS A 29 -3.06 18.91 -7.49
C LYS A 29 -2.90 17.62 -6.67
N LEU A 30 -1.72 16.99 -6.71
CA LEU A 30 -1.47 15.77 -5.95
C LEU A 30 -1.48 16.02 -4.43
N PHE A 31 -0.92 17.14 -3.97
CA PHE A 31 -1.00 17.52 -2.54
C PHE A 31 -2.43 17.90 -2.10
N GLN A 32 -3.28 18.29 -3.02
CA GLN A 32 -4.70 18.58 -2.79
C GLN A 32 -5.62 17.42 -3.24
N ALA A 33 -5.08 16.21 -3.35
CA ALA A 33 -5.78 15.07 -3.97
C ALA A 33 -7.15 14.76 -3.32
N ILE A 34 -7.27 14.88 -2.01
CA ILE A 34 -8.52 14.65 -1.28
C ILE A 34 -9.63 15.61 -1.72
N GLU A 35 -9.27 16.85 -2.09
CA GLU A 35 -10.25 17.85 -2.52
C GLU A 35 -10.61 17.73 -4.01
N ILE A 36 -9.63 17.30 -4.82
CA ILE A 36 -9.72 17.33 -6.29
C ILE A 36 -10.26 16.02 -6.86
N PHE A 37 -9.86 14.86 -6.31
CA PHE A 37 -10.21 13.55 -6.86
C PHE A 37 -11.36 12.89 -6.09
N PRO A 38 -12.55 12.71 -6.70
CA PRO A 38 -13.73 12.18 -6.00
C PRO A 38 -13.52 10.82 -5.35
N ALA A 39 -12.79 9.91 -5.99
CA ALA A 39 -12.51 8.58 -5.44
C ALA A 39 -11.62 8.65 -4.20
N ILE A 40 -10.61 9.55 -4.18
CA ILE A 40 -9.76 9.77 -3.00
C ILE A 40 -10.57 10.42 -1.87
N LYS A 41 -11.43 11.38 -2.21
CA LYS A 41 -12.34 12.01 -1.25
C LYS A 41 -13.26 10.99 -0.58
N LYS A 42 -13.84 10.06 -1.33
CA LYS A 42 -14.68 8.99 -0.78
C LYS A 42 -13.92 8.12 0.23
N LYS A 43 -12.66 7.76 -0.05
CA LYS A 43 -11.81 7.02 0.89
C LYS A 43 -11.58 7.80 2.18
N ALA A 44 -11.25 9.09 2.07
CA ALA A 44 -11.04 9.97 3.21
C ALA A 44 -12.33 10.16 4.05
N GLU A 45 -13.47 10.42 3.41
CA GLU A 45 -14.76 10.56 4.09
C GLU A 45 -15.18 9.27 4.81
N TRP A 46 -14.91 8.11 4.19
CA TRP A 46 -15.16 6.82 4.81
C TRP A 46 -14.28 6.62 6.07
N ALA A 47 -13.00 6.94 6.01
CA ALA A 47 -12.11 6.84 7.15
C ALA A 47 -12.51 7.80 8.28
N LEU A 48 -12.87 9.04 7.96
CA LEU A 48 -13.34 10.05 8.93
C LEU A 48 -14.63 9.60 9.62
N LYS A 49 -15.58 9.04 8.88
CA LYS A 49 -16.82 8.47 9.46
C LYS A 49 -16.52 7.46 10.58
N TRP A 50 -15.51 6.62 10.39
CA TRP A 50 -15.15 5.61 11.37
C TRP A 50 -14.34 6.17 12.53
N ILE A 51 -13.50 7.20 12.31
CA ILE A 51 -12.78 7.91 13.38
C ILE A 51 -13.78 8.52 14.38
N GLU A 52 -14.92 8.98 13.91
CA GLU A 52 -16.00 9.57 14.73
C GLU A 52 -16.91 8.53 15.39
N SER A 53 -16.76 7.24 15.09
CA SER A 53 -17.60 6.19 15.71
C SER A 53 -17.34 6.08 17.23
N ASP A 54 -18.39 5.95 18.01
CA ASP A 54 -18.28 5.73 19.46
C ASP A 54 -17.72 4.33 19.81
N SER A 55 -17.85 3.38 18.90
CA SER A 55 -17.39 2.00 19.09
C SER A 55 -15.91 1.86 18.76
N PHE A 56 -15.07 1.69 19.79
CA PHE A 56 -13.65 1.37 19.60
C PHE A 56 -13.45 0.11 18.75
N ALA A 57 -14.28 -0.92 18.98
CA ALA A 57 -14.19 -2.17 18.24
C ALA A 57 -14.45 -1.98 16.72
N GLU A 58 -15.48 -1.20 16.36
CA GLU A 58 -15.75 -0.88 14.95
C GLU A 58 -14.66 0.00 14.33
N ARG A 59 -14.14 0.99 15.09
CA ARG A 59 -12.97 1.78 14.63
C ARG A 59 -11.77 0.91 14.32
N LEU A 60 -11.53 -0.11 15.13
CA LEU A 60 -10.41 -1.05 14.95
C LEU A 60 -10.57 -1.90 13.67
N ILE A 61 -11.79 -2.38 13.37
CA ILE A 61 -12.09 -3.09 12.12
C ILE A 61 -11.93 -2.14 10.92
N ALA A 62 -12.44 -0.92 11.01
CA ALA A 62 -12.28 0.06 9.95
C ALA A 62 -10.82 0.43 9.73
N PHE A 63 -10.03 0.54 10.79
CA PHE A 63 -8.58 0.73 10.70
C PHE A 63 -7.91 -0.44 9.97
N ALA A 64 -8.24 -1.69 10.30
CA ALA A 64 -7.75 -2.85 9.57
C ALA A 64 -8.15 -2.81 8.07
N ALA A 65 -9.32 -2.28 7.73
CA ALA A 65 -9.73 -2.09 6.34
C ALA A 65 -8.91 -1.00 5.62
N VAL A 66 -8.55 0.10 6.30
CA VAL A 66 -7.67 1.13 5.75
C VAL A 66 -6.31 0.52 5.43
N GLU A 67 -5.67 -0.13 6.39
CA GLU A 67 -4.34 -0.70 6.27
C GLU A 67 -4.29 -1.90 5.29
N GLY A 68 -5.29 -2.77 5.35
CA GLY A 68 -5.31 -4.02 4.58
C GLY A 68 -5.97 -3.92 3.21
N ILE A 69 -6.95 -3.02 3.00
CA ILE A 69 -7.71 -2.90 1.75
C ILE A 69 -7.38 -1.63 1.00
N PHE A 70 -7.47 -0.44 1.62
CA PHE A 70 -7.34 0.84 0.93
C PHE A 70 -5.95 1.14 0.36
N PHE A 71 -4.91 0.46 0.83
CA PHE A 71 -3.55 0.58 0.28
C PHE A 71 -3.20 -0.54 -0.69
N SER A 72 -3.92 -1.66 -0.66
CA SER A 72 -3.54 -2.88 -1.36
C SER A 72 -3.49 -2.72 -2.89
N GLY A 73 -4.44 -2.00 -3.48
CA GLY A 73 -4.47 -1.73 -4.92
C GLY A 73 -3.29 -0.86 -5.36
N SER A 74 -2.97 0.19 -4.61
CA SER A 74 -1.84 1.07 -4.89
C SER A 74 -0.51 0.34 -4.74
N PHE A 75 -0.32 -0.44 -3.67
CA PHE A 75 0.88 -1.27 -3.49
C PHE A 75 1.05 -2.26 -4.65
N CYS A 76 -0.01 -2.96 -5.04
CA CYS A 76 0.03 -3.88 -6.17
C CYS A 76 0.47 -3.18 -7.47
N SER A 77 -0.03 -1.99 -7.74
CA SER A 77 0.34 -1.18 -8.91
C SER A 77 1.83 -0.81 -8.91
N ILE A 78 2.39 -0.44 -7.75
CA ILE A 78 3.80 -0.11 -7.62
C ILE A 78 4.68 -1.37 -7.71
N PHE A 79 4.24 -2.51 -7.17
CA PHE A 79 4.94 -3.79 -7.33
C PHE A 79 4.94 -4.29 -8.78
N TRP A 80 3.92 -3.96 -9.57
CA TRP A 80 3.94 -4.20 -11.01
C TRP A 80 5.06 -3.41 -11.70
N LEU A 81 5.32 -2.15 -11.29
CA LEU A 81 6.47 -1.38 -11.76
C LEU A 81 7.78 -2.07 -11.38
N LYS A 82 7.88 -2.62 -10.16
CA LYS A 82 9.04 -3.39 -9.72
C LYS A 82 9.30 -4.61 -10.60
N LYS A 83 8.27 -5.41 -10.91
CA LYS A 83 8.36 -6.56 -11.82
C LYS A 83 8.94 -6.17 -13.19
N ARG A 84 8.73 -4.93 -13.62
CA ARG A 84 9.25 -4.37 -14.87
C ARG A 84 10.60 -3.67 -14.75
N GLY A 85 11.21 -3.64 -13.56
CA GLY A 85 12.48 -2.96 -13.31
C GLY A 85 12.41 -1.43 -13.39
N LEU A 86 11.22 -0.85 -13.19
CA LEU A 86 10.99 0.59 -13.28
C LEU A 86 10.98 1.24 -11.89
N MET A 87 11.39 2.52 -11.83
CA MET A 87 11.29 3.39 -10.64
C MET A 87 11.85 2.75 -9.34
N PRO A 88 13.12 2.37 -9.29
CA PRO A 88 13.68 1.58 -8.18
C PRO A 88 13.54 2.25 -6.80
N GLY A 89 13.62 3.57 -6.71
CA GLY A 89 13.41 4.31 -5.46
C GLY A 89 11.98 4.17 -4.93
N LEU A 90 10.98 4.38 -5.81
CA LEU A 90 9.57 4.22 -5.47
C LEU A 90 9.26 2.76 -5.08
N THR A 91 9.72 1.80 -5.87
CA THR A 91 9.42 0.38 -5.62
C THR A 91 10.11 -0.15 -4.36
N PHE A 92 11.30 0.34 -4.03
CA PHE A 92 11.97 0.01 -2.79
C PHE A 92 11.23 0.60 -1.56
N SER A 93 10.84 1.88 -1.62
CA SER A 93 10.01 2.49 -0.56
C SER A 93 8.71 1.71 -0.36
N ASN A 94 8.06 1.32 -1.45
CA ASN A 94 6.82 0.53 -1.41
C ASN A 94 6.99 -0.83 -0.70
N GLU A 95 8.14 -1.49 -0.86
CA GLU A 95 8.44 -2.73 -0.13
C GLU A 95 8.50 -2.51 1.39
N LEU A 96 9.13 -1.43 1.82
CA LEU A 96 9.26 -1.12 3.24
C LEU A 96 7.89 -0.72 3.82
N ILE A 97 7.20 0.21 3.18
CA ILE A 97 5.92 0.74 3.62
C ILE A 97 4.85 -0.38 3.63
N SER A 98 4.70 -1.14 2.54
CA SER A 98 3.69 -2.20 2.48
C SER A 98 3.89 -3.31 3.52
N ARG A 99 5.13 -3.53 3.97
CA ARG A 99 5.43 -4.45 5.06
C ARG A 99 5.00 -3.88 6.41
N ASP A 100 5.23 -2.59 6.64
CA ASP A 100 4.81 -1.91 7.86
C ASP A 100 3.27 -1.90 7.95
N GLU A 101 2.56 -1.58 6.85
CA GLU A 101 1.10 -1.61 6.81
C GLU A 101 0.53 -3.02 7.02
N GLY A 102 1.22 -4.04 6.53
CA GLY A 102 0.87 -5.43 6.83
C GLY A 102 0.92 -5.73 8.33
N VAL A 103 1.96 -5.27 9.04
CA VAL A 103 2.10 -5.42 10.49
C VAL A 103 1.04 -4.60 11.23
N HIS A 104 0.69 -3.40 10.75
CA HIS A 104 -0.36 -2.56 11.34
C HIS A 104 -1.73 -3.24 11.23
N CYS A 105 -2.03 -3.81 10.07
CA CYS A 105 -3.26 -4.58 9.86
C CYS A 105 -3.31 -5.82 10.76
N ASP A 106 -2.24 -6.62 10.80
CA ASP A 106 -2.12 -7.80 11.66
C ASP A 106 -2.30 -7.45 13.14
N PHE A 107 -1.76 -6.31 13.57
CA PHE A 107 -1.91 -5.82 14.93
C PHE A 107 -3.36 -5.47 15.27
N ALA A 108 -4.08 -4.80 14.36
CA ALA A 108 -5.50 -4.51 14.55
C ALA A 108 -6.35 -5.79 14.67
N VAL A 109 -6.10 -6.77 13.79
CA VAL A 109 -6.74 -8.10 13.84
C VAL A 109 -6.43 -8.81 15.16
N HIS A 110 -5.15 -8.80 15.57
CA HIS A 110 -4.73 -9.40 16.82
C HIS A 110 -5.41 -8.79 18.04
N LEU A 111 -5.50 -7.46 18.12
CA LEU A 111 -6.21 -6.76 19.18
C LEU A 111 -7.69 -7.13 19.21
N HIS A 112 -8.35 -7.15 18.04
CA HIS A 112 -9.76 -7.51 17.94
C HIS A 112 -10.00 -8.95 18.44
N ASN A 113 -9.20 -9.92 17.94
CA ASN A 113 -9.44 -11.33 18.20
C ASN A 113 -9.07 -11.75 19.63
N ASN A 114 -8.02 -11.16 20.21
CA ASN A 114 -7.42 -11.66 21.44
C ASN A 114 -7.58 -10.74 22.66
N HIS A 115 -7.86 -9.46 22.46
CA HIS A 115 -7.85 -8.48 23.55
C HIS A 115 -9.19 -7.76 23.77
N LEU A 116 -10.09 -7.75 22.78
CA LEU A 116 -11.41 -7.17 22.99
C LEU A 116 -12.36 -8.14 23.70
N VAL A 117 -13.01 -7.63 24.74
CA VAL A 117 -14.09 -8.35 25.45
C VAL A 117 -15.37 -8.30 24.62
N ASN A 118 -15.70 -7.11 24.11
CA ASN A 118 -16.87 -6.88 23.27
C ASN A 118 -16.43 -6.79 21.81
N LYS A 119 -16.44 -7.94 21.14
CA LYS A 119 -16.07 -8.04 19.72
C LYS A 119 -17.21 -7.50 18.82
N VAL A 120 -16.85 -7.05 17.65
CA VAL A 120 -17.81 -6.71 16.59
C VAL A 120 -18.46 -8.00 16.08
N PRO A 121 -19.81 -8.06 15.93
CA PRO A 121 -20.46 -9.19 15.29
C PRO A 121 -19.96 -9.45 13.87
N LYS A 122 -19.91 -10.72 13.46
CA LYS A 122 -19.35 -11.11 12.14
C LYS A 122 -20.06 -10.43 10.97
N GLU A 123 -21.37 -10.33 11.03
CA GLU A 123 -22.17 -9.65 10.01
C GLU A 123 -21.79 -8.16 9.88
N ARG A 124 -21.45 -7.53 11.02
CA ARG A 124 -21.03 -6.13 11.02
C ARG A 124 -19.60 -5.96 10.51
N ILE A 125 -18.68 -6.90 10.81
CA ILE A 125 -17.34 -6.94 10.22
C ILE A 125 -17.44 -7.05 8.71
N GLU A 126 -18.24 -7.99 8.22
CA GLU A 126 -18.49 -8.20 6.79
C GLU A 126 -19.01 -6.92 6.11
N GLU A 127 -20.00 -6.25 6.71
CA GLU A 127 -20.54 -4.99 6.20
C GLU A 127 -19.45 -3.92 6.06
N ILE A 128 -18.62 -3.71 7.10
CA ILE A 128 -17.55 -2.70 7.10
C ILE A 128 -16.53 -3.01 6.01
N LEU A 129 -16.07 -4.26 5.90
CA LEU A 129 -15.03 -4.63 4.94
C LEU A 129 -15.53 -4.63 3.49
N LEU A 130 -16.77 -5.05 3.25
CA LEU A 130 -17.35 -5.02 1.91
C LEU A 130 -17.66 -3.59 1.43
N ASP A 131 -18.04 -2.69 2.33
CA ASP A 131 -18.20 -1.27 2.03
C ASP A 131 -16.85 -0.63 1.64
N ALA A 132 -15.79 -0.91 2.42
CA ALA A 132 -14.44 -0.48 2.08
C ALA A 132 -13.97 -1.04 0.72
N LEU A 133 -14.19 -2.34 0.47
CA LEU A 133 -13.86 -2.97 -0.80
C LEU A 133 -14.53 -2.28 -1.99
N GLN A 134 -15.81 -1.91 -1.86
CA GLN A 134 -16.53 -1.24 -2.94
C GLN A 134 -15.89 0.13 -3.28
N ILE A 135 -15.51 0.90 -2.27
CA ILE A 135 -14.84 2.19 -2.44
C ILE A 135 -13.46 2.01 -3.09
N GLU A 136 -12.70 1.00 -2.68
CA GLU A 136 -11.39 0.72 -3.27
C GLU A 136 -11.50 0.26 -4.73
N LYS A 137 -12.53 -0.53 -5.08
CA LYS A 137 -12.81 -0.89 -6.48
C LYS A 137 -13.09 0.32 -7.35
N GLU A 138 -13.87 1.28 -6.86
CA GLU A 138 -14.13 2.53 -7.56
C GLU A 138 -12.83 3.31 -7.78
N PHE A 139 -12.03 3.49 -6.71
CA PHE A 139 -10.74 4.18 -6.78
C PHE A 139 -9.80 3.54 -7.82
N ILE A 140 -9.61 2.23 -7.77
CA ILE A 140 -8.70 1.53 -8.69
C ILE A 140 -9.21 1.60 -10.14
N THR A 141 -10.51 1.51 -10.37
CA THR A 141 -11.09 1.60 -11.72
C THR A 141 -10.91 2.99 -12.32
N GLU A 142 -11.05 4.05 -11.52
CA GLU A 142 -10.81 5.42 -11.96
C GLU A 142 -9.32 5.72 -12.17
N SER A 143 -8.45 5.17 -11.31
CA SER A 143 -6.99 5.40 -11.36
C SER A 143 -6.29 4.61 -12.46
N LEU A 144 -6.89 3.53 -12.97
CA LEU A 144 -6.37 2.71 -14.05
C LEU A 144 -7.27 2.78 -15.30
N PRO A 145 -7.35 3.95 -15.97
CA PRO A 145 -8.24 4.16 -17.11
C PRO A 145 -7.83 3.36 -18.35
N VAL A 146 -6.63 2.78 -18.34
CA VAL A 146 -6.07 1.99 -19.46
C VAL A 146 -5.66 0.62 -19.00
N SER A 147 -5.81 -0.37 -19.87
CA SER A 147 -5.30 -1.72 -19.63
C SER A 147 -3.79 -1.76 -19.82
N LEU A 148 -3.06 -2.02 -18.76
CA LEU A 148 -1.63 -2.27 -18.80
C LEU A 148 -1.37 -3.75 -19.08
N ILE A 149 -0.20 -4.07 -19.64
CA ILE A 149 0.20 -5.46 -19.89
C ILE A 149 0.27 -6.22 -18.56
N GLY A 150 -0.64 -7.17 -18.37
CA GLY A 150 -0.72 -7.99 -17.16
C GLY A 150 -1.33 -7.30 -15.94
N MET A 151 -1.87 -6.08 -16.09
CA MET A 151 -2.61 -5.40 -15.02
C MET A 151 -3.73 -4.54 -15.63
N ASN A 152 -4.96 -4.81 -15.26
CA ASN A 152 -6.16 -4.09 -15.70
C ASN A 152 -7.20 -4.05 -14.60
N ALA A 153 -8.26 -3.24 -14.76
CA ALA A 153 -9.30 -3.05 -13.77
C ALA A 153 -9.95 -4.37 -13.31
N LYS A 154 -10.16 -5.35 -14.22
CA LYS A 154 -10.76 -6.64 -13.87
C LYS A 154 -9.84 -7.47 -12.95
N LEU A 155 -8.55 -7.58 -13.29
CA LEU A 155 -7.58 -8.31 -12.47
C LEU A 155 -7.36 -7.60 -11.13
N MET A 156 -7.33 -6.27 -11.12
CA MET A 156 -7.22 -5.50 -9.89
C MET A 156 -8.46 -5.70 -8.99
N THR A 157 -9.66 -5.71 -9.55
CA THR A 157 -10.89 -6.03 -8.80
C THR A 157 -10.80 -7.42 -8.17
N GLN A 158 -10.38 -8.43 -8.91
CA GLN A 158 -10.17 -9.79 -8.39
C GLN A 158 -9.11 -9.81 -7.27
N TYR A 159 -8.04 -9.05 -7.41
CA TYR A 159 -7.01 -8.93 -6.38
C TYR A 159 -7.55 -8.31 -5.09
N LEU A 160 -8.34 -7.23 -5.18
CA LEU A 160 -8.98 -6.60 -4.03
C LEU A 160 -9.97 -7.54 -3.33
N GLU A 161 -10.73 -8.33 -4.09
CA GLU A 161 -11.60 -9.37 -3.55
C GLU A 161 -10.81 -10.45 -2.81
N PHE A 162 -9.68 -10.88 -3.38
CA PHE A 162 -8.78 -11.84 -2.73
C PHE A 162 -8.23 -11.31 -1.40
N VAL A 163 -7.76 -10.05 -1.37
CA VAL A 163 -7.24 -9.40 -0.16
C VAL A 163 -8.33 -9.25 0.90
N THR A 164 -9.55 -8.87 0.49
CA THR A 164 -10.69 -8.74 1.41
C THR A 164 -11.08 -10.08 2.01
N ASP A 165 -11.13 -11.15 1.21
CA ASP A 165 -11.41 -12.50 1.69
C ASP A 165 -10.33 -12.98 2.69
N ARG A 166 -9.07 -12.60 2.47
CA ARG A 166 -7.99 -12.91 3.42
C ARG A 166 -8.23 -12.21 4.76
N LEU A 167 -8.54 -10.90 4.75
CA LEU A 167 -8.80 -10.14 5.96
C LEU A 167 -10.06 -10.64 6.70
N LEU A 168 -11.12 -11.03 5.97
CA LEU A 168 -12.31 -11.67 6.54
C LEU A 168 -11.94 -12.95 7.32
N VAL A 169 -11.12 -13.82 6.73
CA VAL A 169 -10.66 -15.06 7.38
C VAL A 169 -9.81 -14.78 8.63
N GLU A 170 -8.92 -13.80 8.57
CA GLU A 170 -8.11 -13.36 9.70
C GLU A 170 -8.98 -12.82 10.86
N LEU A 171 -10.14 -12.23 10.55
CA LEU A 171 -11.17 -11.80 11.52
C LEU A 171 -12.21 -12.89 11.85
N GLU A 172 -11.91 -14.16 11.56
CA GLU A 172 -12.76 -15.32 11.84
C GLU A 172 -14.14 -15.29 11.13
N CYS A 173 -14.24 -14.56 10.02
CA CYS A 173 -15.40 -14.54 9.11
C CYS A 173 -15.21 -15.49 7.93
N GLU A 174 -16.30 -15.77 7.20
CA GLU A 174 -16.24 -16.58 6.00
C GLU A 174 -15.83 -15.74 4.76
N LYS A 175 -15.13 -16.36 3.83
CA LYS A 175 -14.85 -15.76 2.52
C LYS A 175 -16.15 -15.45 1.78
N LYS A 176 -16.18 -14.31 1.09
CA LYS A 176 -17.34 -13.88 0.30
C LYS A 176 -17.17 -14.10 -1.21
N HIS A 177 -15.94 -13.96 -1.71
CA HIS A 177 -15.66 -13.98 -3.16
C HIS A 177 -15.06 -15.30 -3.61
N ASN A 178 -14.26 -15.97 -2.76
CA ASN A 178 -13.61 -17.25 -3.05
C ASN A 178 -12.75 -17.24 -4.33
N VAL A 179 -12.09 -16.11 -4.60
CA VAL A 179 -11.22 -15.91 -5.76
C VAL A 179 -9.76 -16.19 -5.41
N THR A 180 -8.96 -16.49 -6.43
CA THR A 180 -7.50 -16.65 -6.30
C THR A 180 -6.78 -15.34 -6.62
N ASN A 181 -5.54 -15.19 -6.07
CA ASN A 181 -4.68 -14.07 -6.43
C ASN A 181 -4.35 -14.12 -7.94
N PRO A 182 -4.68 -13.07 -8.71
CA PRO A 182 -4.39 -13.05 -10.14
C PRO A 182 -2.96 -12.63 -10.46
N PHE A 183 -2.18 -12.19 -9.47
CA PHE A 183 -0.85 -11.63 -9.64
C PHE A 183 0.23 -12.47 -8.96
N ASP A 184 0.98 -13.25 -9.75
CA ASP A 184 2.09 -14.09 -9.30
C ASP A 184 3.19 -13.31 -8.55
N PHE A 185 3.45 -12.05 -8.96
CA PHE A 185 4.45 -11.21 -8.33
C PHE A 185 4.06 -10.76 -6.91
N MET A 186 2.78 -10.78 -6.56
CA MET A 186 2.32 -10.48 -5.21
C MET A 186 2.53 -11.65 -4.24
N ASP A 187 2.53 -12.89 -4.71
CA ASP A 187 2.87 -14.07 -3.89
C ASP A 187 4.33 -14.05 -3.45
N MET A 188 5.24 -13.64 -4.34
CA MET A 188 6.67 -13.51 -4.03
C MET A 188 6.95 -12.46 -2.94
N ILE A 189 6.16 -11.41 -2.86
CA ILE A 189 6.30 -10.34 -1.87
C ILE A 189 5.90 -10.81 -0.48
N SER A 190 4.86 -11.63 -0.38
CA SER A 190 4.44 -12.26 0.88
C SER A 190 5.53 -13.18 1.45
N LEU A 191 6.34 -13.81 0.60
CA LEU A 191 7.50 -14.62 0.98
C LEU A 191 8.71 -13.76 1.36
N GLN A 192 8.92 -12.64 0.68
CA GLN A 192 10.03 -11.70 0.95
C GLN A 192 9.89 -10.94 2.28
N GLY A 193 8.69 -10.82 2.83
CA GLY A 193 8.46 -10.28 4.19
C GLY A 193 9.19 -11.07 5.29
N LYS A 194 9.68 -12.29 4.98
CA LYS A 194 10.51 -13.13 5.85
C LYS A 194 12.01 -13.00 5.58
N THR A 195 12.45 -12.27 4.55
CA THR A 195 13.88 -12.08 4.29
C THR A 195 14.45 -11.03 5.22
N ASN A 196 15.52 -11.39 5.93
CA ASN A 196 16.26 -10.48 6.79
C ASN A 196 16.82 -9.31 5.97
N PHE A 197 16.82 -8.10 6.52
CA PHE A 197 17.44 -6.91 5.90
C PHE A 197 18.87 -7.20 5.42
N PHE A 198 19.65 -7.98 6.16
CA PHE A 198 21.02 -8.34 5.84
C PHE A 198 21.16 -9.37 4.70
N GLU A 199 20.08 -10.00 4.28
CA GLU A 199 20.08 -10.96 3.16
C GLU A 199 19.78 -10.30 1.81
N LYS A 200 19.37 -9.02 1.79
CA LYS A 200 19.23 -8.26 0.56
C LYS A 200 20.59 -7.99 -0.07
N ARG A 201 20.75 -8.36 -1.35
CA ARG A 201 21.99 -8.10 -2.08
C ARG A 201 22.24 -6.60 -2.18
N VAL A 202 23.47 -6.18 -1.98
CA VAL A 202 23.92 -4.78 -2.09
C VAL A 202 23.58 -4.16 -3.45
N SER A 203 23.43 -4.97 -4.51
CA SER A 203 23.00 -4.53 -5.85
C SER A 203 21.57 -3.98 -5.93
N GLU A 204 20.75 -4.19 -4.91
CA GLU A 204 19.42 -3.57 -4.83
C GLU A 204 19.48 -2.13 -4.30
N TYR A 205 20.59 -1.71 -3.74
CA TYR A 205 20.82 -0.34 -3.30
C TYR A 205 21.63 0.42 -4.36
N GLN A 206 20.97 1.22 -5.17
CA GLN A 206 21.68 2.12 -6.09
C GLN A 206 21.98 3.45 -5.39
N LYS A 207 23.24 3.89 -5.49
CA LYS A 207 23.60 5.25 -5.05
C LYS A 207 22.92 6.29 -5.95
N ALA A 208 22.52 7.41 -5.36
CA ALA A 208 22.00 8.55 -6.12
C ALA A 208 23.00 8.94 -7.23
N GLY A 209 22.53 9.08 -8.47
CA GLY A 209 23.36 9.49 -9.61
C GLY A 209 23.91 8.35 -10.49
N VAL A 210 23.76 7.07 -10.11
CA VAL A 210 24.25 5.92 -10.95
C VAL A 210 23.53 5.85 -12.31
N LEU A 211 22.32 6.39 -12.43
CA LEU A 211 21.56 6.44 -13.68
C LEU A 211 21.75 7.74 -14.46
N ASN A 212 22.49 8.73 -13.94
CA ASN A 212 22.83 9.93 -14.69
C ASN A 212 23.82 9.56 -15.79
N LYS A 213 23.36 9.57 -17.04
CA LYS A 213 24.13 9.25 -18.24
C LYS A 213 25.23 10.27 -18.59
N GLU A 214 25.43 11.29 -17.79
CA GLU A 214 26.63 12.11 -17.87
C GLU A 214 27.79 11.32 -17.23
N LYS A 215 28.53 10.61 -18.10
CA LYS A 215 29.81 10.01 -17.78
C LYS A 215 30.76 11.09 -17.26
N LYS A 216 30.78 11.32 -15.96
CA LYS A 216 32.02 11.68 -15.30
C LYS A 216 32.75 10.37 -15.10
N GLU A 217 33.83 10.19 -15.87
CA GLU A 217 34.81 9.14 -15.61
C GLU A 217 35.30 9.34 -14.17
N THR A 218 34.77 8.56 -13.25
CA THR A 218 35.34 8.41 -11.91
C THR A 218 36.53 7.49 -12.08
N ASN A 219 37.69 8.06 -12.45
CA ASN A 219 38.94 7.37 -12.34
C ASN A 219 39.17 7.08 -10.85
N PHE A 220 39.25 5.81 -10.51
CA PHE A 220 39.71 5.39 -9.19
C PHE A 220 41.19 5.74 -9.12
N THR A 221 41.56 6.74 -8.33
CA THR A 221 42.94 7.06 -8.03
C THR A 221 43.29 6.55 -6.64
N THR A 222 44.43 5.89 -6.49
CA THR A 222 44.92 5.41 -5.19
C THR A 222 45.54 6.54 -4.34
N ASP A 223 45.53 7.75 -4.85
CA ASP A 223 46.21 8.93 -4.29
C ASP A 223 45.21 9.99 -3.77
N ALA A 224 43.93 9.61 -3.55
CA ALA A 224 42.96 10.51 -2.94
C ALA A 224 43.24 10.59 -1.44
N ASP A 225 43.69 11.73 -0.96
CA ASP A 225 43.75 12.07 0.47
C ASP A 225 42.31 12.05 1.03
N PHE A 226 42.12 11.29 2.11
CA PHE A 226 40.85 11.19 2.84
C PHE A 226 40.74 12.29 3.88
#